data_47746041463a128e814b06218a675802
#
_entry.id   47746041463a128e814b06218a675802
#
_cell.length_a   1.000
_cell.length_b   1.000
_cell.length_c   1.000
_cell.angle_alpha   90.00
_cell.angle_beta   90.00
_cell.angle_gamma   90.00
#
_symmetry.space_group_name_H-M   'P 1'
#
loop_
_entity.id
_entity.type
_entity.pdbx_description
1 polymer ?
#
loop_
_entity_poly.entity_id
_entity_poly.type
_entity_poly.pdbx_seq_one_letter_code
_entity_poly.pdbx_strand_id
1 'polypeptide(L)'
;MSDVLTELAAILEKRKKSSSSDSYVSSLHEKGLNKILEKIGEEATETILAAKDYDEQTGKNQQAVISETADLWFHTMVMLSHLNLTPQQVLDELEKRFNMSGLAEKASREN
;
A
#
# COMPACT_ATOMS: atom_id res chain seq x y z
N MET A 1 -9.32 -8.96 9.34
CA MET A 1 -9.29 -7.76 8.52
C MET A 1 -7.91 -7.17 8.39
N SER A 2 -7.36 -6.71 9.50
CA SER A 2 -6.00 -6.19 9.51
C SER A 2 -4.97 -7.24 9.18
N ASP A 3 -5.39 -8.49 9.16
CA ASP A 3 -4.48 -9.61 8.98
C ASP A 3 -3.78 -9.61 7.63
N VAL A 4 -4.45 -9.13 6.57
CA VAL A 4 -3.85 -9.11 5.24
C VAL A 4 -2.60 -8.23 5.24
N LEU A 5 -2.69 -7.03 5.81
CA LEU A 5 -1.52 -6.14 5.86
C LEU A 5 -0.43 -6.70 6.74
N THR A 6 -0.79 -7.29 7.87
CA THR A 6 0.18 -7.90 8.78
C THR A 6 0.89 -9.08 8.13
N GLU A 7 0.11 -9.95 7.48
CA GLU A 7 0.68 -11.11 6.80
C GLU A 7 1.57 -10.69 5.65
N LEU A 8 1.13 -9.70 4.86
CA LEU A 8 1.93 -9.23 3.74
C LEU A 8 3.22 -8.59 4.24
N ALA A 9 3.15 -7.82 5.32
CA ALA A 9 4.35 -7.22 5.90
C ALA A 9 5.37 -8.28 6.28
N ALA A 10 4.91 -9.38 6.88
CA ALA A 10 5.80 -10.49 7.25
C ALA A 10 6.42 -11.15 6.03
N ILE A 11 5.62 -11.35 4.98
CA ILE A 11 6.12 -11.93 3.73
C ILE A 11 7.19 -11.02 3.11
N LEU A 12 6.94 -9.71 3.09
CA LEU A 12 7.89 -8.77 2.51
C LEU A 12 9.21 -8.75 3.28
N GLU A 13 9.16 -8.84 4.60
CA GLU A 13 10.38 -8.91 5.40
C GLU A 13 11.17 -10.19 5.11
N LYS A 14 10.47 -11.30 4.95
CA LYS A 14 11.09 -12.56 4.62
C LYS A 14 11.76 -12.50 3.24
N ARG A 15 11.06 -11.94 2.25
CA ARG A 15 11.59 -11.82 0.89
C ARG A 15 12.76 -10.85 0.80
N LYS A 16 12.79 -9.85 1.68
CA LYS A 16 13.88 -8.90 1.76
C LYS A 16 15.22 -9.59 2.03
N LYS A 17 15.18 -10.68 2.77
CA LYS A 17 16.38 -11.43 3.14
C LYS A 17 16.70 -12.58 2.18
N SER A 18 15.85 -12.80 1.20
CA SER A 18 16.03 -13.87 0.21
C SER A 18 16.89 -13.41 -0.96
N SER A 19 17.32 -14.38 -1.76
CA SER A 19 18.05 -14.09 -2.98
C SER A 19 17.12 -13.45 -4.02
N SER A 20 17.67 -12.55 -4.83
CA SER A 20 16.89 -11.88 -5.88
C SER A 20 16.33 -12.87 -6.90
N SER A 21 16.94 -14.06 -7.03
CA SER A 21 16.44 -15.08 -7.94
C SER A 21 15.17 -15.75 -7.42
N ASP A 22 14.84 -15.54 -6.14
CA ASP A 22 13.71 -16.22 -5.52
C ASP A 22 12.38 -15.50 -5.69
N SER A 23 12.40 -14.19 -5.89
CA SER A 23 11.14 -13.45 -6.01
C SER A 23 11.33 -12.06 -6.59
N TYR A 24 10.22 -11.52 -7.08
CA TYR A 24 10.16 -10.14 -7.55
C TYR A 24 10.53 -9.15 -6.43
N VAL A 25 10.02 -9.40 -5.22
CA VAL A 25 10.28 -8.53 -4.07
C VAL A 25 11.78 -8.49 -3.77
N SER A 26 12.41 -9.67 -3.75
CA SER A 26 13.84 -9.75 -3.51
C SER A 26 14.63 -8.95 -4.56
N SER A 27 14.22 -9.03 -5.81
CA SER A 27 14.89 -8.30 -6.87
C SER A 27 14.74 -6.79 -6.71
N LEU A 28 13.60 -6.34 -6.22
CA LEU A 28 13.38 -4.92 -5.95
C LEU A 28 14.33 -4.40 -4.87
N HIS A 29 14.45 -5.16 -3.78
CA HIS A 29 15.37 -4.78 -2.71
C HIS A 29 16.81 -4.75 -3.20
N GLU A 30 17.19 -5.70 -4.04
CA GLU A 30 18.53 -5.76 -4.58
C GLU A 30 18.81 -4.56 -5.49
N LYS A 31 17.83 -4.17 -6.30
CA LYS A 31 18.00 -3.02 -7.20
C LYS A 31 18.02 -1.70 -6.45
N GLY A 32 17.41 -1.67 -5.28
CA GLY A 32 17.52 -0.53 -4.40
C GLY A 32 16.33 0.40 -4.41
N LEU A 33 16.41 1.40 -3.54
CA LEU A 33 15.31 2.32 -3.28
C LEU A 33 14.82 3.05 -4.53
N ASN A 34 15.73 3.53 -5.37
CA ASN A 34 15.30 4.28 -6.54
C ASN A 34 14.42 3.46 -7.46
N LYS A 35 14.70 2.17 -7.61
CA LYS A 35 13.86 1.30 -8.42
C LYS A 35 12.48 1.11 -7.80
N ILE A 36 12.44 0.96 -6.48
CA ILE A 36 11.19 0.83 -5.77
C ILE A 36 10.35 2.10 -5.95
N LEU A 37 10.97 3.26 -5.81
CA LEU A 37 10.28 4.54 -5.98
C LEU A 37 9.77 4.74 -7.41
N GLU A 38 10.54 4.28 -8.38
CA GLU A 38 10.13 4.32 -9.78
C GLU A 38 8.84 3.52 -9.98
N LYS A 39 8.77 2.33 -9.37
CA LYS A 39 7.57 1.50 -9.45
C LYS A 39 6.37 2.19 -8.81
N ILE A 40 6.56 2.85 -7.69
CA ILE A 40 5.47 3.57 -7.04
C ILE A 40 4.94 4.67 -7.96
N GLY A 41 5.83 5.41 -8.61
CA GLY A 41 5.42 6.44 -9.54
C GLY A 41 4.62 5.88 -10.70
N GLU A 42 5.07 4.74 -11.26
CA GLU A 42 4.36 4.07 -12.34
C GLU A 42 2.97 3.65 -11.91
N GLU A 43 2.86 2.99 -10.75
CA GLU A 43 1.58 2.49 -10.28
C GLU A 43 0.63 3.62 -9.89
N ALA A 44 1.16 4.72 -9.37
CA ALA A 44 0.32 5.88 -9.06
C ALA A 44 -0.30 6.44 -10.34
N THR A 45 0.50 6.55 -11.40
CA THR A 45 0.02 7.04 -12.69
C THR A 45 -1.03 6.09 -13.27
N GLU A 46 -0.76 4.79 -13.22
CA GLU A 46 -1.69 3.80 -13.74
C GLU A 46 -3.01 3.80 -12.98
N THR A 47 -2.94 4.02 -11.66
CA THR A 47 -4.14 4.10 -10.83
C THR A 47 -4.99 5.30 -11.25
N ILE A 48 -4.34 6.45 -11.48
CA ILE A 48 -5.04 7.66 -11.91
C ILE A 48 -5.73 7.42 -13.26
N LEU A 49 -5.00 6.83 -14.20
CA LEU A 49 -5.55 6.58 -15.53
C LEU A 49 -6.73 5.60 -15.48
N ALA A 50 -6.58 4.54 -14.68
CA ALA A 50 -7.65 3.57 -14.53
C ALA A 50 -8.90 4.21 -13.92
N ALA A 51 -8.71 5.07 -12.92
CA ALA A 51 -9.84 5.72 -12.27
C ALA A 51 -10.54 6.69 -13.20
N LYS A 52 -9.81 7.38 -14.06
CA LYS A 52 -10.42 8.30 -15.03
C LYS A 52 -11.30 7.58 -16.04
N ASP A 53 -10.99 6.33 -16.33
CA ASP A 53 -11.75 5.54 -17.28
C ASP A 53 -12.86 4.72 -16.63
N TYR A 54 -12.99 4.82 -15.32
CA TYR A 54 -14.02 4.07 -14.60
C TYR A 54 -15.40 4.65 -14.82
N ASP A 55 -16.36 3.78 -15.14
CA ASP A 55 -17.76 4.15 -15.29
C ASP A 55 -18.56 3.38 -14.23
N GLU A 56 -19.01 4.08 -13.21
CA GLU A 56 -19.72 3.43 -12.10
C GLU A 56 -21.08 2.90 -12.48
N GLN A 57 -21.69 3.43 -13.54
CA GLN A 57 -23.00 2.95 -13.98
C GLN A 57 -22.92 1.60 -14.67
N THR A 58 -21.89 1.39 -15.46
CA THR A 58 -21.72 0.13 -16.20
C THR A 58 -20.71 -0.81 -15.54
N GLY A 59 -19.92 -0.29 -14.60
CA GLY A 59 -18.84 -1.06 -13.99
C GLY A 59 -17.62 -1.19 -14.90
N LYS A 60 -17.62 -0.48 -16.03
CA LYS A 60 -16.47 -0.53 -16.93
C LYS A 60 -15.20 -0.08 -16.20
N ASN A 61 -14.15 -0.84 -16.37
CA ASN A 61 -12.82 -0.57 -15.81
C ASN A 61 -12.72 -0.71 -14.30
N GLN A 62 -13.75 -1.26 -13.65
CA GLN A 62 -13.73 -1.43 -12.19
C GLN A 62 -12.55 -2.29 -11.74
N GLN A 63 -12.34 -3.43 -12.38
CA GLN A 63 -11.27 -4.32 -11.97
C GLN A 63 -9.90 -3.68 -12.16
N ALA A 64 -9.74 -2.86 -13.20
CA ALA A 64 -8.48 -2.17 -13.41
C ALA A 64 -8.18 -1.19 -12.27
N VAL A 65 -9.21 -0.45 -11.81
CA VAL A 65 -9.02 0.47 -10.67
C VAL A 65 -8.56 -0.30 -9.44
N ILE A 66 -9.22 -1.42 -9.15
CA ILE A 66 -8.88 -2.23 -7.99
C ILE A 66 -7.47 -2.80 -8.11
N SER A 67 -7.13 -3.36 -9.26
CA SER A 67 -5.81 -3.97 -9.47
C SER A 67 -4.68 -2.95 -9.39
N GLU A 68 -4.84 -1.79 -10.01
CA GLU A 68 -3.78 -0.79 -9.98
C GLU A 68 -3.63 -0.20 -8.58
N THR A 69 -4.74 -0.04 -7.87
CA THR A 69 -4.67 0.43 -6.48
C THR A 69 -3.93 -0.59 -5.61
N ALA A 70 -4.22 -1.88 -5.81
CA ALA A 70 -3.52 -2.94 -5.08
C ALA A 70 -2.02 -2.92 -5.38
N ASP A 71 -1.65 -2.72 -6.65
CA ASP A 71 -0.24 -2.63 -7.03
C ASP A 71 0.44 -1.44 -6.36
N LEU A 72 -0.25 -0.31 -6.30
CA LEU A 72 0.28 0.88 -5.65
C LEU A 72 0.51 0.63 -4.16
N TRP A 73 -0.46 0.06 -3.49
CA TRP A 73 -0.33 -0.27 -2.07
C TRP A 73 0.82 -1.25 -1.85
N PHE A 74 0.90 -2.28 -2.71
CA PHE A 74 1.94 -3.29 -2.60
C PHE A 74 3.34 -2.65 -2.68
N HIS A 75 3.57 -1.81 -3.69
CA HIS A 75 4.89 -1.19 -3.86
C HIS A 75 5.22 -0.19 -2.77
N THR A 76 4.21 0.52 -2.21
CA THR A 76 4.48 1.38 -1.06
C THR A 76 4.85 0.55 0.16
N MET A 77 4.27 -0.64 0.32
CA MET A 77 4.66 -1.52 1.42
C MET A 77 6.08 -2.06 1.22
N VAL A 78 6.49 -2.35 -0.02
CA VAL A 78 7.87 -2.74 -0.30
C VAL A 78 8.81 -1.60 0.10
N MET A 79 8.45 -0.36 -0.23
CA MET A 79 9.22 0.81 0.16
C MET A 79 9.39 0.88 1.68
N LEU A 80 8.30 0.72 2.41
CA LEU A 80 8.35 0.76 3.87
C LEU A 80 9.29 -0.31 4.40
N SER A 81 9.16 -1.54 3.91
CA SER A 81 10.03 -2.63 4.32
C SER A 81 11.50 -2.30 4.03
N HIS A 82 11.78 -1.77 2.86
CA HIS A 82 13.14 -1.40 2.46
C HIS A 82 13.74 -0.36 3.40
N LEU A 83 12.91 0.56 3.89
CA LEU A 83 13.34 1.62 4.78
C LEU A 83 13.26 1.22 6.26
N ASN A 84 12.96 -0.05 6.53
CA ASN A 84 12.81 -0.58 7.89
C ASN A 84 11.65 0.08 8.66
N LEU A 85 10.60 0.39 7.92
CA LEU A 85 9.36 0.92 8.47
C LEU A 85 8.27 -0.12 8.27
N THR A 86 7.14 0.03 8.95
CA THR A 86 6.06 -0.95 8.90
C THR A 86 4.74 -0.33 8.48
N PRO A 87 3.84 -1.12 7.90
CA PRO A 87 2.49 -0.64 7.64
C PRO A 87 1.76 -0.23 8.90
N GLN A 88 2.06 -0.86 10.04
CA GLN A 88 1.42 -0.50 11.29
C GLN A 88 1.71 0.94 11.66
N GLN A 89 2.92 1.41 11.39
CA GLN A 89 3.27 2.81 11.67
C GLN A 89 2.41 3.76 10.83
N VAL A 90 2.09 3.38 9.59
CA VAL A 90 1.21 4.19 8.75
C VAL A 90 -0.20 4.18 9.31
N LEU A 91 -0.69 2.99 9.72
CA LEU A 91 -2.02 2.87 10.32
C LEU A 91 -2.12 3.69 11.60
N ASP A 92 -1.07 3.67 12.42
CA ASP A 92 -1.03 4.45 13.64
C ASP A 92 -1.10 5.95 13.34
N GLU A 93 -0.42 6.37 12.29
CA GLU A 93 -0.45 7.78 11.90
C GLU A 93 -1.84 8.20 11.43
N LEU A 94 -2.51 7.33 10.68
CA LEU A 94 -3.87 7.59 10.23
C LEU A 94 -4.83 7.68 11.42
N GLU A 95 -4.67 6.76 12.37
CA GLU A 95 -5.49 6.78 13.57
C GLU A 95 -5.29 8.08 14.34
N LYS A 96 -4.05 8.50 14.48
CA LYS A 96 -3.71 9.73 15.17
C LYS A 96 -4.31 10.96 14.50
N ARG A 97 -4.14 11.06 13.17
CA ARG A 97 -4.61 12.23 12.42
C ARG A 97 -6.12 12.36 12.44
N PHE A 98 -6.81 11.25 12.33
CA PHE A 98 -8.25 11.25 12.24
C PHE A 98 -8.90 10.86 13.57
N ASN A 99 -8.09 10.59 14.57
CA ASN A 99 -8.57 10.24 15.91
C ASN A 99 -9.64 9.14 15.83
N MET A 100 -9.32 8.09 15.09
CA MET A 100 -10.31 7.05 14.78
C MET A 100 -10.90 6.42 16.03
N SER A 101 -10.07 6.10 17.02
CA SER A 101 -10.54 5.48 18.24
C SER A 101 -11.36 6.44 19.12
N GLY A 102 -11.19 7.73 18.93
CA GLY A 102 -11.89 8.74 19.71
C GLY A 102 -12.99 9.48 18.99
N LEU A 103 -13.25 9.14 17.72
CA LEU A 103 -14.23 9.88 16.92
C LEU A 103 -15.61 9.91 17.52
N ALA A 104 -16.09 8.77 17.99
CA ALA A 104 -17.42 8.69 18.59
C ALA A 104 -17.51 9.52 19.86
N GLU A 105 -16.48 9.44 20.70
CA GLU A 105 -16.41 10.19 21.93
C GLU A 105 -16.37 11.69 21.66
N LYS A 106 -15.55 12.09 20.69
CA LYS A 106 -15.42 13.50 20.33
C LYS A 106 -16.74 14.06 19.82
N ALA A 107 -17.40 13.31 18.94
CA ALA A 107 -18.68 13.72 18.40
C ALA A 107 -19.72 13.87 19.51
N SER A 108 -19.71 12.95 20.47
CA SER A 108 -20.60 12.99 21.61
C SER A 108 -20.37 14.26 22.44
N ARG A 109 -19.13 14.62 22.65
CA ARG A 109 -18.80 15.80 23.46
C ARG A 109 -19.16 17.11 22.77
N GLU A 110 -19.12 17.14 21.46
CA GLU A 110 -19.43 18.35 20.69
C GLU A 110 -20.93 18.56 20.51
N ASN A 111 -21.69 17.52 20.72
CA ASN A 111 -23.15 17.60 20.63
C ASN A 111 -23.77 17.91 21.97
#